data_ab7ab2f6ae449fa6bc05c29b3f6eb007
#
_entry.id   ab7ab2f6ae449fa6bc05c29b3f6eb007
#
_cell.length_a   1.000
_cell.length_b   1.000
_cell.length_c   1.000
_cell.angle_alpha   90.00
_cell.angle_beta   90.00
_cell.angle_gamma   90.00
#
_symmetry.space_group_name_H-M   'P 1'
#
loop_
_entity.id
_entity.type
_entity.pdbx_description
1 polymer ?
#
loop_
_entity_poly.entity_id
_entity_poly.type
_entity_poly.pdbx_seq_one_letter_code
_entity_poly.pdbx_strand_id
1 'polypeptide(L)'
;MSEKFTIQAYINNIDLLQQTVEQIKKDFDLFGVEIKFSGNRYDAYDELFSQIRPYIEQLMSRDYQRFMNVLYRIDVNEQQLKRKLEENASESTSEIISNLIIKRELQKVVIRNYYKQHGK
;
A
#
# COMPACT_ATOMS: atom_id res chain seq x y z
N MET A 1 12.15 12.42 3.70
CA MET A 1 12.14 10.98 3.98
C MET A 1 11.15 10.31 3.07
N SER A 2 11.56 9.28 2.39
CA SER A 2 10.70 8.60 1.43
C SER A 2 9.72 7.65 2.11
N GLU A 3 8.64 7.34 1.40
CA GLU A 3 7.68 6.35 1.89
C GLU A 3 8.34 4.99 2.08
N LYS A 4 9.24 4.63 1.18
CA LYS A 4 9.98 3.39 1.27
C LYS A 4 10.80 3.32 2.56
N PHE A 5 11.43 4.44 2.93
CA PHE A 5 12.21 4.50 4.17
C PHE A 5 11.31 4.28 5.39
N THR A 6 10.14 4.91 5.40
CA THR A 6 9.19 4.76 6.50
C THR A 6 8.76 3.31 6.66
N ILE A 7 8.44 2.65 5.54
CA ILE A 7 8.02 1.25 5.55
C ILE A 7 9.18 0.36 6.00
N GLN A 8 10.39 0.66 5.52
CA GLN A 8 11.57 -0.10 5.87
C GLN A 8 11.80 -0.16 7.38
N ALA A 9 11.43 0.90 8.08
CA ALA A 9 11.60 0.95 9.54
C ALA A 9 10.79 -0.14 10.24
N TYR A 10 9.73 -0.65 9.63
CA TYR A 10 8.89 -1.68 10.21
C TYR A 10 9.24 -3.09 9.75
N ILE A 11 10.15 -3.23 8.81
CA ILE A 11 10.51 -4.55 8.28
C ILE A 11 11.09 -5.46 9.34
N ASN A 12 11.76 -4.87 10.34
CA ASN A 12 12.35 -5.65 11.43
C ASN A 12 11.31 -6.28 12.34
N ASN A 13 10.07 -5.79 12.29
CA ASN A 13 8.99 -6.40 13.03
C ASN A 13 8.24 -7.37 12.11
N ILE A 14 8.59 -8.64 12.21
CA ILE A 14 8.05 -9.66 11.31
C ILE A 14 6.54 -9.78 11.42
N ASP A 15 6.00 -9.66 12.62
CA ASP A 15 4.54 -9.74 12.80
C ASP A 15 3.82 -8.63 12.06
N LEU A 16 4.31 -7.39 12.17
CA LEU A 16 3.70 -6.28 11.46
C LEU A 16 3.82 -6.45 9.96
N LEU A 17 4.98 -6.91 9.49
CA LEU A 17 5.17 -7.14 8.08
C LEU A 17 4.19 -8.18 7.55
N GLN A 18 4.07 -9.32 8.24
CA GLN A 18 3.17 -10.37 7.81
C GLN A 18 1.72 -9.91 7.80
N GLN A 19 1.32 -9.18 8.83
CA GLN A 19 -0.04 -8.65 8.88
C GLN A 19 -0.29 -7.65 7.75
N THR A 20 0.71 -6.84 7.41
CA THR A 20 0.59 -5.89 6.31
C THR A 20 0.44 -6.61 4.98
N VAL A 21 1.25 -7.64 4.75
CA VAL A 21 1.14 -8.46 3.54
C VAL A 21 -0.24 -9.10 3.44
N GLU A 22 -0.74 -9.66 4.56
CA GLU A 22 -2.06 -10.28 4.57
C GLU A 22 -3.16 -9.26 4.30
N GLN A 23 -3.01 -8.05 4.85
CA GLN A 23 -3.99 -6.99 4.60
C GLN A 23 -4.03 -6.61 3.13
N ILE A 24 -2.85 -6.49 2.51
CA ILE A 24 -2.76 -6.18 1.08
C ILE A 24 -3.38 -7.29 0.25
N LYS A 25 -3.06 -8.54 0.55
CA LYS A 25 -3.64 -9.69 -0.15
C LYS A 25 -5.15 -9.67 -0.08
N LYS A 26 -5.69 -9.45 1.11
CA LYS A 26 -7.13 -9.43 1.34
C LYS A 26 -7.81 -8.33 0.56
N ASP A 27 -7.25 -7.12 0.60
CA ASP A 27 -7.87 -5.99 -0.08
C ASP A 27 -7.83 -6.15 -1.60
N PHE A 28 -6.71 -6.63 -2.14
CA PHE A 28 -6.60 -6.80 -3.59
C PHE A 28 -7.34 -8.04 -4.09
N ASP A 29 -7.52 -9.04 -3.24
CA ASP A 29 -8.29 -10.22 -3.62
C ASP A 29 -9.73 -9.86 -3.94
N LEU A 30 -10.29 -8.84 -3.29
CA LEU A 30 -11.63 -8.35 -3.59
C LEU A 30 -11.75 -7.84 -5.02
N PHE A 31 -10.64 -7.47 -5.64
CA PHE A 31 -10.62 -6.96 -7.01
C PHE A 31 -10.08 -8.01 -7.99
N GLY A 32 -9.94 -9.26 -7.53
CA GLY A 32 -9.49 -10.35 -8.39
C GLY A 32 -8.00 -10.36 -8.64
N VAL A 33 -7.21 -9.69 -7.78
CA VAL A 33 -5.76 -9.63 -7.94
C VAL A 33 -5.10 -10.44 -6.83
N GLU A 34 -4.34 -11.45 -7.24
CA GLU A 34 -3.59 -12.27 -6.29
C GLU A 34 -2.21 -11.66 -6.08
N ILE A 35 -1.98 -11.16 -4.87
CA ILE A 35 -0.67 -10.63 -4.49
C ILE A 35 0.14 -11.75 -3.84
N LYS A 36 1.37 -11.90 -4.28
CA LYS A 36 2.26 -12.95 -3.78
C LYS A 36 3.41 -12.35 -2.99
N PHE A 37 3.92 -13.11 -2.04
CA PHE A 37 5.06 -12.69 -1.23
C PHE A 37 5.95 -13.90 -0.96
N SER A 38 7.25 -13.72 -1.24
CA SER A 38 8.24 -14.80 -1.11
C SER A 38 8.55 -15.17 0.35
N GLY A 39 8.28 -14.25 1.27
CA GLY A 39 8.71 -14.41 2.65
C GLY A 39 10.00 -13.69 2.98
N ASN A 40 10.71 -13.16 1.98
CA ASN A 40 11.95 -12.43 2.20
C ASN A 40 11.64 -11.01 2.63
N ARG A 41 11.80 -10.73 3.93
CA ARG A 41 11.44 -9.42 4.49
C ARG A 41 12.23 -8.26 3.90
N TYR A 42 13.44 -8.53 3.42
CA TYR A 42 14.28 -7.47 2.86
C TYR A 42 13.82 -7.02 1.49
N ASP A 43 13.12 -7.87 0.78
CA ASP A 43 12.57 -7.57 -0.54
C ASP A 43 11.07 -7.27 -0.51
N ALA A 44 10.48 -7.25 0.67
CA ALA A 44 9.02 -7.17 0.79
C ALA A 44 8.44 -5.95 0.07
N TYR A 45 9.01 -4.77 0.30
CA TYR A 45 8.48 -3.57 -0.33
C TYR A 45 8.54 -3.69 -1.85
N ASP A 46 9.69 -4.09 -2.37
CA ASP A 46 9.88 -4.17 -3.82
C ASP A 46 8.96 -5.22 -4.45
N GLU A 47 8.75 -6.34 -3.78
CA GLU A 47 7.84 -7.37 -4.27
C GLU A 47 6.41 -6.86 -4.34
N LEU A 48 5.96 -6.19 -3.28
CA LEU A 48 4.59 -5.66 -3.25
C LEU A 48 4.43 -4.55 -4.28
N PHE A 49 5.38 -3.64 -4.33
CA PHE A 49 5.33 -2.50 -5.24
C PHE A 49 5.29 -2.98 -6.70
N SER A 50 6.11 -3.96 -7.04
CA SER A 50 6.21 -4.44 -8.42
C SER A 50 4.93 -5.12 -8.90
N GLN A 51 4.09 -5.59 -7.98
CA GLN A 51 2.81 -6.20 -8.33
C GLN A 51 1.67 -5.18 -8.33
N ILE A 52 1.70 -4.23 -7.40
CA ILE A 52 0.65 -3.23 -7.25
C ILE A 52 0.72 -2.20 -8.38
N ARG A 53 1.90 -1.71 -8.69
CA ARG A 53 2.06 -0.62 -9.65
C ARG A 53 1.49 -0.92 -11.04
N PRO A 54 1.82 -2.07 -11.66
CA PRO A 54 1.25 -2.35 -12.99
C PRO A 54 -0.28 -2.43 -12.96
N TYR A 55 -0.84 -2.98 -11.89
CA TYR A 55 -2.28 -3.06 -11.75
C TYR A 55 -2.91 -1.67 -11.66
N ILE A 56 -2.31 -0.79 -10.86
CA ILE A 56 -2.80 0.59 -10.73
C ILE A 56 -2.72 1.32 -12.08
N GLU A 57 -1.62 1.15 -12.82
CA GLU A 57 -1.48 1.76 -14.13
C GLU A 57 -2.59 1.29 -15.07
N GLN A 58 -2.87 -0.01 -15.05
CA GLN A 58 -3.91 -0.58 -15.90
C GLN A 58 -5.28 0.00 -15.55
N LEU A 59 -5.59 0.09 -14.26
CA LEU A 59 -6.89 0.61 -13.83
C LEU A 59 -7.04 2.09 -14.21
N MET A 60 -5.99 2.88 -14.02
CA MET A 60 -6.06 4.30 -14.34
C MET A 60 -6.37 4.55 -15.80
N SER A 61 -5.88 3.69 -16.69
CA SER A 61 -6.08 3.87 -18.12
C SER A 61 -7.31 3.16 -18.67
N ARG A 62 -7.79 2.11 -18.01
CA ARG A 62 -8.85 1.26 -18.57
C ARG A 62 -10.12 1.19 -17.76
N ASP A 63 -10.05 1.39 -16.44
CA ASP A 63 -11.23 1.22 -15.58
C ASP A 63 -11.12 2.17 -14.39
N TYR A 64 -11.40 3.43 -14.66
CA TYR A 64 -11.23 4.47 -13.66
C TYR A 64 -12.17 4.26 -12.45
N GLN A 65 -13.37 3.75 -12.70
CA GLN A 65 -14.29 3.49 -11.60
C GLN A 65 -13.73 2.44 -10.64
N ARG A 66 -13.16 1.38 -11.18
CA ARG A 66 -12.55 0.35 -10.36
C ARG A 66 -11.32 0.90 -9.62
N PHE A 67 -10.56 1.79 -10.28
CA PHE A 67 -9.45 2.47 -9.65
C PHE A 67 -9.90 3.23 -8.42
N MET A 68 -10.98 4.00 -8.55
CA MET A 68 -11.52 4.74 -7.40
C MET A 68 -12.01 3.79 -6.32
N ASN A 69 -12.58 2.66 -6.69
CA ASN A 69 -13.04 1.67 -5.72
C ASN A 69 -11.89 1.09 -4.91
N VAL A 70 -10.73 0.87 -5.56
CA VAL A 70 -9.53 0.40 -4.86
C VAL A 70 -9.08 1.44 -3.83
N LEU A 71 -9.01 2.71 -4.23
CA LEU A 71 -8.61 3.77 -3.31
C LEU A 71 -9.57 3.87 -2.13
N TYR A 72 -10.87 3.74 -2.37
CA TYR A 72 -11.87 3.75 -1.32
C TYR A 72 -11.70 2.57 -0.38
N ARG A 73 -11.50 1.39 -0.93
CA ARG A 73 -11.36 0.18 -0.11
C ARG A 73 -10.15 0.27 0.80
N ILE A 74 -9.05 0.79 0.29
CA ILE A 74 -7.81 0.91 1.06
C ILE A 74 -7.87 2.13 1.98
N ASP A 75 -8.74 3.08 1.66
CA ASP A 75 -8.93 4.31 2.42
C ASP A 75 -7.71 5.22 2.32
N VAL A 76 -7.28 5.44 1.08
CA VAL A 76 -6.20 6.39 0.79
C VAL A 76 -6.76 7.81 0.91
N ASN A 77 -6.06 8.65 1.66
CA ASN A 77 -6.48 10.03 1.89
C ASN A 77 -6.31 10.85 0.62
N GLU A 78 -7.41 11.44 0.13
CA GLU A 78 -7.40 12.18 -1.13
C GLU A 78 -6.53 13.42 -1.07
N GLN A 79 -6.53 14.11 0.05
CA GLN A 79 -5.72 15.31 0.20
C GLN A 79 -4.23 14.99 0.22
N GLN A 80 -3.88 13.89 0.88
CA GLN A 80 -2.49 13.44 0.90
C GLN A 80 -2.05 13.03 -0.50
N LEU A 81 -2.91 12.34 -1.24
CA LEU A 81 -2.62 11.95 -2.62
C LEU A 81 -2.36 13.18 -3.48
N LYS A 82 -3.26 14.16 -3.41
CA LYS A 82 -3.11 15.39 -4.19
C LYS A 82 -1.81 16.09 -3.86
N ARG A 83 -1.49 16.22 -2.58
CA ARG A 83 -0.25 16.88 -2.15
C ARG A 83 0.99 16.15 -2.66
N LYS A 84 0.98 14.82 -2.57
CA LYS A 84 2.12 14.02 -3.03
C LYS A 84 2.32 14.13 -4.53
N LEU A 85 1.23 14.19 -5.28
CA LEU A 85 1.32 14.37 -6.73
C LEU A 85 1.94 15.72 -7.08
N GLU A 86 1.60 16.75 -6.32
CA GLU A 86 2.16 18.09 -6.54
C GLU A 86 3.63 18.17 -6.15
N GLU A 87 4.01 17.52 -5.04
CA GLU A 87 5.37 17.57 -4.53
C GLU A 87 6.35 16.75 -5.35
N ASN A 88 5.88 15.69 -5.97
CA ASN A 88 6.74 14.71 -6.64
C ASN A 88 6.45 14.66 -8.14
N ALA A 89 6.48 15.83 -8.78
CA ALA A 89 6.12 15.92 -10.19
C ALA A 89 7.03 15.11 -11.10
N SER A 90 8.23 14.75 -10.65
CA SER A 90 9.14 13.93 -11.45
C SER A 90 8.84 12.44 -11.39
N GLU A 91 8.02 12.01 -10.43
CA GLU A 91 7.64 10.60 -10.32
C GLU A 91 6.36 10.35 -11.09
N SER A 92 6.19 9.11 -11.56
CA SER A 92 4.95 8.77 -12.24
C SER A 92 3.80 8.69 -11.22
N THR A 93 2.60 8.97 -11.71
CA THR A 93 1.41 8.92 -10.85
C THR A 93 1.21 7.55 -10.24
N SER A 94 1.42 6.49 -11.04
CA SER A 94 1.24 5.12 -10.53
C SER A 94 2.25 4.78 -9.42
N GLU A 95 3.47 5.31 -9.50
CA GLU A 95 4.46 5.11 -8.46
C GLU A 95 4.02 5.76 -7.15
N ILE A 96 3.58 7.02 -7.26
CA ILE A 96 3.13 7.77 -6.08
C ILE A 96 1.95 7.07 -5.42
N ILE A 97 0.97 6.65 -6.21
CA ILE A 97 -0.22 6.00 -5.69
C ILE A 97 0.13 4.65 -5.06
N SER A 98 1.00 3.87 -5.69
CA SER A 98 1.39 2.56 -5.15
C SER A 98 2.10 2.70 -3.82
N ASN A 99 2.98 3.70 -3.69
CA ASN A 99 3.64 3.98 -2.42
C ASN A 99 2.64 4.35 -1.33
N LEU A 100 1.66 5.18 -1.67
CA LEU A 100 0.63 5.58 -0.71
C LEU A 100 -0.23 4.40 -0.29
N ILE A 101 -0.53 3.50 -1.22
CA ILE A 101 -1.30 2.30 -0.92
C ILE A 101 -0.57 1.43 0.10
N ILE A 102 0.70 1.14 -0.15
CA ILE A 102 1.48 0.28 0.75
C ILE A 102 1.61 0.95 2.12
N LYS A 103 1.87 2.25 2.14
CA LYS A 103 1.96 2.99 3.38
C LYS A 103 0.65 2.94 4.17
N ARG A 104 -0.48 3.13 3.48
CA ARG A 104 -1.78 3.10 4.14
C ARG A 104 -2.10 1.73 4.72
N GLU A 105 -1.76 0.68 3.98
CA GLU A 105 -1.97 -0.69 4.46
C GLU A 105 -1.17 -0.94 5.73
N LEU A 106 0.08 -0.50 5.76
CA LEU A 106 0.90 -0.61 6.96
C LEU A 106 0.29 0.19 8.12
N GLN A 107 -0.16 1.42 7.85
CA GLN A 107 -0.77 2.25 8.88
C GLN A 107 -1.99 1.58 9.50
N LYS A 108 -2.82 0.94 8.67
CA LYS A 108 -4.01 0.24 9.19
C LYS A 108 -3.61 -0.88 10.15
N VAL A 109 -2.57 -1.61 9.81
CA VAL A 109 -2.09 -2.69 10.65
C VAL A 109 -1.52 -2.14 11.96
N VAL A 110 -0.70 -1.10 11.88
CA VAL A 110 -0.09 -0.48 13.05
C VAL A 110 -1.18 0.04 14.01
N ILE A 111 -2.17 0.73 13.46
CA ILE A 111 -3.26 1.29 14.26
C ILE A 111 -4.06 0.16 14.93
N ARG A 112 -4.37 -0.90 14.18
CA ARG A 112 -5.12 -2.03 14.71
C ARG A 112 -4.37 -2.69 15.87
N ASN A 113 -3.06 -2.85 15.74
CA ASN A 113 -2.25 -3.44 16.80
C ASN A 113 -2.16 -2.53 18.01
N TYR A 114 -2.10 -1.22 17.78
CA TYR A 114 -2.09 -0.27 18.88
C TYR A 114 -3.37 -0.41 19.73
N TYR A 115 -4.53 -0.41 19.08
CA TYR A 115 -5.79 -0.52 19.79
C TYR A 115 -5.97 -1.89 20.45
N LYS A 116 -5.41 -2.91 19.87
CA LYS A 116 -5.47 -4.24 20.45
C LYS A 116 -4.70 -4.31 21.77
N GLN A 117 -3.61 -3.55 21.87
CA GLN A 117 -2.77 -3.52 23.07
C GLN A 117 -3.24 -2.51 24.10
N HIS A 118 -3.80 -1.40 23.67
CA HIS A 118 -4.10 -0.26 24.54
C HIS A 118 -5.58 0.04 24.66
N GLY A 119 -6.38 -0.50 23.82
CA GLY A 119 -7.77 -0.19 23.76
C GLY A 119 -8.55 -0.98 24.64
N LYS A 120 -8.62 -1.44 25.29
CA LYS A 120 -9.62 -2.03 25.96
C LYS A 120 -10.57 -1.38 26.37
#